data_7405fd25e1939b0a9e16ff997e186627
#
_entry.id   7405fd25e1939b0a9e16ff997e186627
#
_cell.length_a   1.000
_cell.length_b   1.000
_cell.length_c   1.000
_cell.angle_alpha   90.00
_cell.angle_beta   90.00
_cell.angle_gamma   90.00
#
_symmetry.space_group_name_H-M   'P 1'
#
loop_
_entity.id
_entity.type
_entity.pdbx_description
1 polymer ?
#
loop_
_entity_poly.entity_id
_entity_poly.type
_entity_poly.pdbx_seq_one_letter_code
_entity_poly.pdbx_strand_id
1 'polypeptide(L)'
;IWNVLDALIIAIGVSEIILTLAGIQVRTLRIVRQLRLCRLLRLIRVLRLISLLKELRRLINMIEGCFKTLFWSCLLLFLIMTVWAIIAVELINPTGQQVADEGGWEGCDRCRRAFASVFMANITLFQTVVAGDSWGYMAIPVIESNPPTAIIFVGALVTLVFGVLNLIV
;
A
#
# COMPACT_ATOMS: atom_id res chain seq x y z
N ILE A 1 -1.85 -0.55 24.85
CA ILE A 1 -1.72 0.37 23.72
C ILE A 1 -1.72 1.82 24.19
N TRP A 2 -2.67 2.25 25.01
CA TRP A 2 -2.76 3.65 25.47
C TRP A 2 -1.49 4.14 26.19
N ASN A 3 -0.87 3.30 27.05
CA ASN A 3 0.38 3.64 27.74
C ASN A 3 1.56 3.76 26.75
N VAL A 4 1.56 2.95 25.68
CA VAL A 4 2.57 3.04 24.62
C VAL A 4 2.41 4.34 23.84
N LEU A 5 1.18 4.75 23.56
CA LEU A 5 0.86 5.98 22.84
C LEU A 5 1.26 7.21 23.68
N ASP A 6 0.98 7.21 24.98
CA ASP A 6 1.41 8.25 25.91
C ASP A 6 2.95 8.32 25.99
N ALA A 7 3.64 7.17 26.09
CA ALA A 7 5.11 7.11 26.09
C ALA A 7 5.71 7.64 24.78
N LEU A 8 5.10 7.33 23.65
CA LEU A 8 5.55 7.78 22.34
C LEU A 8 5.40 9.30 22.17
N ILE A 9 4.30 9.87 22.64
CA ILE A 9 4.08 11.34 22.64
C ILE A 9 5.11 12.05 23.52
N ILE A 10 5.42 11.49 24.70
CA ILE A 10 6.43 12.04 25.61
C ILE A 10 7.81 11.94 24.98
N ALA A 11 8.17 10.79 24.38
CA ALA A 11 9.45 10.58 23.71
C ALA A 11 9.67 11.58 22.57
N ILE A 12 8.63 11.83 21.74
CA ILE A 12 8.68 12.83 20.67
C ILE A 12 8.89 14.25 21.25
N GLY A 13 8.19 14.60 22.33
CA GLY A 13 8.39 15.90 22.98
C GLY A 13 9.77 16.11 23.58
N VAL A 14 10.33 15.08 24.19
CA VAL A 14 11.69 15.10 24.76
C VAL A 14 12.75 15.18 23.65
N SER A 15 12.58 14.42 22.55
CA SER A 15 13.50 14.48 21.42
C SER A 15 13.54 15.88 20.77
N GLU A 16 12.42 16.57 20.69
CA GLU A 16 12.35 17.95 20.18
C GLU A 16 13.15 18.93 21.06
N ILE A 17 13.05 18.76 22.39
CA ILE A 17 13.80 19.61 23.35
C ILE A 17 15.30 19.35 23.23
N ILE A 18 15.72 18.08 23.14
CA ILE A 18 17.13 17.69 23.01
C ILE A 18 17.72 18.25 21.70
N LEU A 19 17.00 18.13 20.57
CA LEU A 19 17.45 18.66 19.27
C LEU A 19 17.57 20.19 19.28
N THR A 20 16.68 20.88 20.00
CA THR A 20 16.71 22.33 20.13
C THR A 20 17.91 22.76 20.98
N LEU A 21 18.22 22.04 22.08
CA LEU A 21 19.37 22.32 22.94
C LEU A 21 20.71 22.00 22.24
N ALA A 22 20.73 21.01 21.34
CA ALA A 22 21.91 20.66 20.55
C ALA A 22 22.24 21.66 19.44
N GLY A 23 21.49 22.78 19.33
CA GLY A 23 21.75 23.84 18.34
C GLY A 23 21.49 23.43 16.89
N ILE A 24 20.90 22.27 16.67
CA ILE A 24 20.52 21.82 15.32
C ILE A 24 19.32 22.65 14.88
N GLN A 25 19.49 23.41 13.79
CA GLN A 25 18.40 24.21 13.24
C GLN A 25 17.26 23.29 12.76
N VAL A 26 16.32 23.04 13.66
CA VAL A 26 15.12 22.21 13.43
C VAL A 26 14.25 22.74 12.28
N ARG A 27 14.45 24.00 11.86
CA ARG A 27 13.73 24.62 10.73
C ARG A 27 13.98 23.95 9.38
N THR A 28 15.13 23.32 9.19
CA THR A 28 15.55 22.73 7.91
C THR A 28 15.04 21.29 7.73
N LEU A 29 14.73 20.59 8.81
CA LEU A 29 14.22 19.23 8.75
C LEU A 29 12.69 19.23 8.61
N ARG A 30 12.22 19.01 7.38
CA ARG A 30 10.79 18.92 7.04
C ARG A 30 10.03 17.91 7.91
N ILE A 31 10.70 16.82 8.29
CA ILE A 31 10.19 15.75 9.15
C ILE A 31 9.87 16.26 10.56
N VAL A 32 10.74 17.07 11.16
CA VAL A 32 10.55 17.62 12.52
C VAL A 32 9.37 18.59 12.58
N ARG A 33 9.09 19.30 11.47
CA ARG A 33 7.89 20.15 11.37
C ARG A 33 6.60 19.31 11.41
N GLN A 34 6.61 18.13 10.80
CA GLN A 34 5.46 17.22 10.82
C GLN A 34 5.28 16.55 12.19
N LEU A 35 6.37 16.30 12.95
CA LEU A 35 6.28 15.80 14.32
C LEU A 35 5.56 16.77 15.26
N ARG A 36 5.50 18.07 14.94
CA ARG A 36 4.66 19.03 15.68
C ARG A 36 3.16 18.70 15.59
N LEU A 37 2.73 18.08 14.48
CA LEU A 37 1.35 17.62 14.32
C LEU A 37 1.03 16.46 15.30
N CYS A 38 2.04 15.68 15.72
CA CYS A 38 1.87 14.66 16.75
C CYS A 38 1.44 15.25 18.10
N ARG A 39 1.61 16.57 18.32
CA ARG A 39 1.02 17.24 19.50
C ARG A 39 -0.50 17.18 19.49
N LEU A 40 -1.12 17.09 18.31
CA LEU A 40 -2.56 16.92 18.18
C LEU A 40 -3.01 15.55 18.71
N LEU A 41 -2.12 14.54 18.72
CA LEU A 41 -2.41 13.26 19.35
C LEU A 41 -2.66 13.39 20.86
N ARG A 42 -2.21 14.52 21.50
CA ARG A 42 -2.57 14.82 22.88
C ARG A 42 -4.08 15.05 23.05
N LEU A 43 -4.76 15.51 21.99
CA LEU A 43 -6.21 15.67 22.01
C LEU A 43 -6.92 14.31 22.14
N ILE A 44 -6.32 13.23 21.65
CA ILE A 44 -6.83 11.86 21.83
C ILE A 44 -6.90 11.50 23.32
N ARG A 45 -6.02 12.10 24.17
CA ARG A 45 -6.09 11.92 25.62
C ARG A 45 -7.37 12.53 26.21
N VAL A 46 -7.83 13.66 25.67
CA VAL A 46 -9.08 14.31 26.10
C VAL A 46 -10.29 13.42 25.77
N LEU A 47 -10.26 12.70 24.63
CA LEU A 47 -11.28 11.74 24.25
C LEU A 47 -11.43 10.60 25.29
N ARG A 48 -10.36 10.30 26.04
CA ARG A 48 -10.37 9.29 27.11
C ARG A 48 -11.15 9.74 28.33
N LEU A 49 -11.16 11.05 28.62
CA LEU A 49 -11.74 11.62 29.83
C LEU A 49 -13.27 11.87 29.74
N ILE A 50 -13.77 11.97 28.50
CA ILE A 50 -15.18 12.28 28.29
C ILE A 50 -15.99 10.98 28.29
N SER A 51 -16.86 10.84 29.30
CA SER A 51 -17.73 9.67 29.47
C SER A 51 -18.70 9.45 28.31
N LEU A 52 -19.06 10.51 27.56
CA LEU A 52 -19.87 10.47 26.34
C LEU A 52 -19.23 9.67 25.19
N LEU A 53 -17.91 9.47 25.23
CA LEU A 53 -17.16 8.79 24.17
C LEU A 53 -16.90 7.30 24.44
N LYS A 54 -17.72 6.68 25.30
CA LYS A 54 -17.64 5.23 25.58
C LYS A 54 -17.82 4.40 24.30
N GLU A 55 -18.75 4.82 23.44
CA GLU A 55 -19.01 4.16 22.16
C GLU A 55 -17.81 4.28 21.20
N LEU A 56 -17.21 5.47 21.12
CA LEU A 56 -15.99 5.68 20.32
C LEU A 56 -14.83 4.79 20.82
N ARG A 57 -14.68 4.65 22.13
CA ARG A 57 -13.66 3.76 22.70
C ARG A 57 -13.91 2.30 22.35
N ARG A 58 -15.17 1.88 22.36
CA ARG A 58 -15.56 0.53 21.94
C ARG A 58 -15.23 0.28 20.48
N LEU A 59 -15.50 1.26 19.60
CA LEU A 59 -15.12 1.22 18.17
C LEU A 59 -13.61 1.13 17.99
N ILE A 60 -12.83 1.93 18.72
CA ILE A 60 -11.36 1.89 18.68
C ILE A 60 -10.82 0.52 19.09
N ASN A 61 -11.38 -0.09 20.14
CA ASN A 61 -10.95 -1.41 20.59
C ASN A 61 -11.31 -2.51 19.57
N MET A 62 -12.45 -2.38 18.88
CA MET A 62 -12.81 -3.29 17.78
C MET A 62 -11.84 -3.14 16.60
N ILE A 63 -11.51 -1.91 16.21
CA ILE A 63 -10.53 -1.62 15.16
C ILE A 63 -9.16 -2.21 15.51
N GLU A 64 -8.73 -2.10 16.76
CA GLU A 64 -7.49 -2.69 17.25
C GLU A 64 -7.45 -4.21 17.03
N GLY A 65 -8.56 -4.91 17.34
CA GLY A 65 -8.69 -6.34 17.12
C GLY A 65 -8.57 -6.71 15.62
N CYS A 66 -9.12 -5.86 14.74
CA CYS A 66 -9.05 -6.05 13.29
C CYS A 66 -7.64 -5.82 12.73
N PHE A 67 -6.86 -4.91 13.31
CA PHE A 67 -5.53 -4.57 12.77
C PHE A 67 -4.60 -5.77 12.66
N LYS A 68 -4.60 -6.67 13.63
CA LYS A 68 -3.77 -7.87 13.59
C LYS A 68 -4.13 -8.76 12.40
N THR A 69 -5.41 -8.97 12.18
CA THR A 69 -5.92 -9.78 11.06
C THR A 69 -5.61 -9.11 9.73
N LEU A 70 -5.87 -7.80 9.61
CA LEU A 70 -5.54 -7.03 8.42
C LEU A 70 -4.05 -7.09 8.07
N PHE A 71 -3.16 -6.95 9.06
CA PHE A 71 -1.73 -7.04 8.84
C PHE A 71 -1.32 -8.37 8.21
N TRP A 72 -1.77 -9.50 8.79
CA TRP A 72 -1.46 -10.83 8.26
C TRP A 72 -2.09 -11.07 6.88
N SER A 73 -3.30 -10.57 6.66
CA SER A 73 -3.98 -10.67 5.37
C SER A 73 -3.28 -9.85 4.29
N CYS A 74 -2.82 -8.63 4.60
CA CYS A 74 -2.04 -7.81 3.67
C CYS A 74 -0.68 -8.46 3.36
N LEU A 75 -0.03 -9.09 4.35
CA LEU A 75 1.21 -9.84 4.14
C LEU A 75 0.98 -11.00 3.17
N LEU A 76 -0.08 -11.78 3.38
CA LEU A 76 -0.46 -12.89 2.50
C LEU A 76 -0.74 -12.41 1.09
N LEU A 77 -1.55 -11.34 0.96
CA LEU A 77 -1.85 -10.72 -0.32
C LEU A 77 -0.57 -10.32 -1.06
N PHE A 78 0.35 -9.64 -0.36
CA PHE A 78 1.63 -9.22 -0.92
C PHE A 78 2.49 -10.41 -1.38
N LEU A 79 2.53 -11.50 -0.62
CA LEU A 79 3.27 -12.71 -1.00
C LEU A 79 2.70 -13.33 -2.28
N ILE A 80 1.38 -13.49 -2.37
CA ILE A 80 0.73 -14.06 -3.55
C ILE A 80 0.89 -13.14 -4.76
N MET A 81 0.75 -11.83 -4.57
CA MET A 81 1.03 -10.84 -5.63
C MET A 81 2.47 -10.94 -6.12
N THR A 82 3.44 -11.14 -5.23
CA THR A 82 4.86 -11.27 -5.61
C THR A 82 5.10 -12.52 -6.47
N VAL A 83 4.43 -13.63 -6.16
CA VAL A 83 4.51 -14.84 -7.01
C VAL A 83 3.98 -14.53 -8.42
N TRP A 84 2.81 -13.90 -8.53
CA TRP A 84 2.25 -13.50 -9.82
C TRP A 84 3.12 -12.45 -10.53
N ALA A 85 3.74 -11.54 -9.78
CA ALA A 85 4.66 -10.54 -10.33
C ALA A 85 5.90 -11.18 -10.96
N ILE A 86 6.47 -12.21 -10.34
CA ILE A 86 7.60 -12.98 -10.91
C ILE A 86 7.17 -13.64 -12.21
N ILE A 87 6.03 -14.32 -12.23
CA ILE A 87 5.48 -14.96 -13.43
C ILE A 87 5.23 -13.91 -14.52
N ALA A 88 4.69 -12.74 -14.18
CA ALA A 88 4.43 -11.67 -15.11
C ALA A 88 5.71 -11.07 -15.70
N VAL A 89 6.77 -10.91 -14.93
CA VAL A 89 8.07 -10.42 -15.42
C VAL A 89 8.65 -11.40 -16.44
N GLU A 90 8.57 -12.70 -16.18
CA GLU A 90 9.15 -13.70 -17.08
C GLU A 90 8.34 -13.89 -18.37
N LEU A 91 7.02 -13.90 -18.28
CA LEU A 91 6.15 -14.31 -19.38
C LEU A 91 5.44 -13.13 -20.08
N ILE A 92 5.10 -12.06 -19.36
CA ILE A 92 4.37 -10.90 -19.92
C ILE A 92 5.34 -9.84 -20.43
N ASN A 93 6.47 -9.61 -19.75
CA ASN A 93 7.38 -8.52 -20.12
C ASN A 93 7.86 -8.60 -21.58
N PRO A 94 8.28 -9.77 -22.14
CA PRO A 94 8.69 -9.85 -23.54
C PRO A 94 7.59 -9.41 -24.50
N THR A 95 6.36 -9.90 -24.30
CA THR A 95 5.20 -9.53 -25.12
C THR A 95 4.82 -8.06 -24.91
N GLY A 96 4.91 -7.55 -23.67
CA GLY A 96 4.65 -6.14 -23.37
C GLY A 96 5.62 -5.19 -24.07
N GLN A 97 6.89 -5.56 -24.20
CA GLN A 97 7.86 -4.77 -24.99
C GLN A 97 7.48 -4.74 -26.47
N GLN A 98 7.06 -5.86 -27.06
CA GLN A 98 6.59 -5.91 -28.44
C GLN A 98 5.37 -5.01 -28.66
N VAL A 99 4.36 -5.11 -27.79
CA VAL A 99 3.18 -4.24 -27.82
C VAL A 99 3.54 -2.76 -27.74
N ALA A 100 4.51 -2.41 -26.90
CA ALA A 100 4.98 -1.04 -26.76
C ALA A 100 5.70 -0.54 -28.02
N ASP A 101 6.49 -1.40 -28.67
CA ASP A 101 7.22 -1.07 -29.90
C ASP A 101 6.27 -0.95 -31.12
N GLU A 102 5.14 -1.66 -31.09
CA GLU A 102 4.04 -1.58 -32.08
C GLU A 102 3.07 -0.41 -31.84
N GLY A 103 3.29 0.39 -30.79
CA GLY A 103 2.45 1.55 -30.48
C GLY A 103 1.16 1.24 -29.70
N GLY A 104 1.01 0.01 -29.19
CA GLY A 104 -0.19 -0.42 -28.46
C GLY A 104 -0.47 0.37 -27.16
N TRP A 105 0.55 1.09 -26.64
CA TRP A 105 0.43 1.96 -25.47
C TRP A 105 0.94 3.38 -25.75
N GLU A 106 0.52 3.97 -26.88
CA GLU A 106 0.88 5.35 -27.19
C GLU A 106 0.45 6.32 -26.06
N GLY A 107 1.40 7.16 -25.60
CA GLY A 107 1.16 8.12 -24.51
C GLY A 107 1.29 7.54 -23.10
N CYS A 108 1.66 6.27 -22.94
CA CYS A 108 1.86 5.65 -21.64
C CYS A 108 3.29 5.16 -21.41
N ASP A 109 4.21 6.03 -21.05
CA ASP A 109 5.59 5.66 -20.72
C ASP A 109 5.70 4.62 -19.60
N ARG A 110 4.73 4.62 -18.69
CA ARG A 110 4.68 3.69 -17.57
C ARG A 110 4.31 2.28 -18.03
N CYS A 111 3.42 2.15 -19.03
CA CYS A 111 2.92 0.86 -19.50
C CYS A 111 4.07 -0.02 -20.04
N ARG A 112 4.99 0.58 -20.78
CA ARG A 112 6.19 -0.10 -21.27
C ARG A 112 7.04 -0.72 -20.15
N ARG A 113 7.09 -0.05 -18.97
CA ARG A 113 7.90 -0.48 -17.82
C ARG A 113 7.11 -1.25 -16.77
N ALA A 114 5.84 -1.52 -17.01
CA ALA A 114 4.92 -2.09 -16.04
C ALA A 114 5.37 -3.46 -15.50
N PHE A 115 6.00 -4.26 -16.34
CA PHE A 115 6.50 -5.60 -16.02
C PHE A 115 8.02 -5.73 -16.14
N ALA A 116 8.77 -4.61 -16.18
CA ALA A 116 10.23 -4.63 -16.32
C ALA A 116 10.97 -5.14 -15.08
N SER A 117 10.35 -5.14 -13.92
CA SER A 117 10.91 -5.68 -12.67
C SER A 117 9.79 -6.19 -11.77
N VAL A 118 10.14 -7.09 -10.84
CA VAL A 118 9.18 -7.65 -9.86
C VAL A 118 8.51 -6.55 -9.04
N PHE A 119 9.24 -5.51 -8.68
CA PHE A 119 8.69 -4.37 -7.95
C PHE A 119 7.65 -3.60 -8.78
N MET A 120 7.97 -3.30 -10.05
CA MET A 120 7.04 -2.61 -10.95
C MET A 120 5.82 -3.49 -11.27
N ALA A 121 6.02 -4.79 -11.46
CA ALA A 121 4.94 -5.74 -11.66
C ALA A 121 4.01 -5.83 -10.43
N ASN A 122 4.55 -5.82 -9.20
CA ASN A 122 3.74 -5.76 -7.98
C ASN A 122 2.88 -4.48 -7.92
N ILE A 123 3.47 -3.32 -8.23
CA ILE A 123 2.71 -2.05 -8.27
C ILE A 123 1.62 -2.12 -9.34
N THR A 124 1.92 -2.67 -10.50
CA THR A 124 0.96 -2.82 -11.60
C THR A 124 -0.18 -3.76 -11.23
N LEU A 125 0.13 -4.92 -10.62
CA LEU A 125 -0.88 -5.85 -10.12
C LEU A 125 -1.72 -5.23 -9.00
N PHE A 126 -1.12 -4.50 -8.08
CA PHE A 126 -1.87 -3.77 -7.06
C PHE A 126 -2.83 -2.76 -7.69
N GLN A 127 -2.35 -1.96 -8.63
CA GLN A 127 -3.15 -0.96 -9.33
C GLN A 127 -4.30 -1.60 -10.12
N THR A 128 -4.00 -2.63 -10.91
CA THR A 128 -4.98 -3.21 -11.84
C THR A 128 -5.95 -4.16 -11.17
N VAL A 129 -5.49 -4.96 -10.21
CA VAL A 129 -6.29 -6.03 -9.58
C VAL A 129 -6.92 -5.55 -8.27
N VAL A 130 -6.14 -4.93 -7.37
CA VAL A 130 -6.63 -4.52 -6.05
C VAL A 130 -7.36 -3.20 -6.12
N ALA A 131 -6.78 -2.19 -6.76
CA ALA A 131 -7.42 -0.88 -6.93
C ALA A 131 -8.44 -0.86 -8.06
N GLY A 132 -8.45 -1.85 -8.96
CA GLY A 132 -9.41 -1.96 -10.06
C GLY A 132 -9.20 -0.92 -11.18
N ASP A 133 -7.99 -0.36 -11.29
CA ASP A 133 -7.68 0.70 -12.23
C ASP A 133 -6.97 0.16 -13.49
N SER A 134 -7.51 0.52 -14.65
CA SER A 134 -6.86 0.33 -15.97
C SER A 134 -6.52 -1.13 -16.33
N TRP A 135 -7.19 -2.12 -15.75
CA TRP A 135 -6.92 -3.53 -16.05
C TRP A 135 -7.02 -3.82 -17.56
N GLY A 136 -8.12 -3.41 -18.20
CA GLY A 136 -8.31 -3.64 -19.63
C GLY A 136 -7.26 -2.95 -20.48
N TYR A 137 -6.88 -1.71 -20.13
CA TYR A 137 -5.88 -0.96 -20.86
C TYR A 137 -4.48 -1.62 -20.83
N MET A 138 -4.17 -2.28 -19.71
CA MET A 138 -2.88 -2.98 -19.54
C MET A 138 -2.91 -4.40 -20.11
N ALA A 139 -3.99 -5.15 -19.89
CA ALA A 139 -4.06 -6.56 -20.19
C ALA A 139 -4.48 -6.84 -21.66
N ILE A 140 -5.45 -6.11 -22.19
CA ILE A 140 -6.03 -6.41 -23.51
C ILE A 140 -4.99 -6.37 -24.65
N PRO A 141 -4.15 -5.32 -24.79
CA PRO A 141 -3.17 -5.30 -25.90
C PRO A 141 -2.18 -6.47 -25.83
N VAL A 142 -1.79 -6.88 -24.61
CA VAL A 142 -0.88 -8.02 -24.43
C VAL A 142 -1.56 -9.34 -24.75
N ILE A 143 -2.84 -9.49 -24.37
CA ILE A 143 -3.63 -10.70 -24.64
C ILE A 143 -3.90 -10.83 -26.16
N GLU A 144 -4.20 -9.72 -26.83
CA GLU A 144 -4.42 -9.70 -28.28
C GLU A 144 -3.15 -10.07 -29.05
N SER A 145 -1.99 -9.58 -28.60
CA SER A 145 -0.69 -9.94 -29.19
C SER A 145 -0.30 -11.39 -28.90
N ASN A 146 -0.57 -11.90 -27.69
CA ASN A 146 -0.24 -13.25 -27.28
C ASN A 146 -1.34 -13.86 -26.41
N PRO A 147 -2.34 -14.57 -27.00
CA PRO A 147 -3.51 -15.09 -26.26
C PRO A 147 -3.21 -15.96 -25.03
N PRO A 148 -2.17 -16.79 -24.98
CA PRO A 148 -1.79 -17.55 -23.78
C PRO A 148 -1.57 -16.70 -22.53
N THR A 149 -1.17 -15.43 -22.66
CA THR A 149 -0.97 -14.52 -21.54
C THR A 149 -2.27 -14.22 -20.80
N ALA A 150 -3.43 -14.43 -21.43
CA ALA A 150 -4.74 -14.30 -20.78
C ALA A 150 -4.85 -15.18 -19.52
N ILE A 151 -4.26 -16.40 -19.54
CA ILE A 151 -4.28 -17.30 -18.39
C ILE A 151 -3.61 -16.65 -17.17
N ILE A 152 -2.52 -15.91 -17.39
CA ILE A 152 -1.76 -15.24 -16.34
C ILE A 152 -2.58 -14.08 -15.77
N PHE A 153 -3.12 -13.21 -16.64
CA PHE A 153 -3.93 -12.06 -16.21
C PHE A 153 -5.21 -12.47 -15.49
N VAL A 154 -5.95 -13.44 -16.05
CA VAL A 154 -7.19 -13.95 -15.45
C VAL A 154 -6.88 -14.77 -14.20
N GLY A 155 -5.83 -15.59 -14.21
CA GLY A 155 -5.39 -16.36 -13.06
C GLY A 155 -5.00 -15.48 -11.87
N ALA A 156 -4.24 -14.40 -12.12
CA ALA A 156 -3.92 -13.42 -11.10
C ALA A 156 -5.19 -12.72 -10.56
N LEU A 157 -6.08 -12.28 -11.44
CA LEU A 157 -7.32 -11.62 -11.06
C LEU A 157 -8.21 -12.56 -10.20
N VAL A 158 -8.42 -13.79 -10.65
CA VAL A 158 -9.26 -14.77 -9.94
C VAL A 158 -8.67 -15.12 -8.57
N THR A 159 -7.37 -15.40 -8.50
CA THR A 159 -6.73 -15.80 -7.23
C THR A 159 -6.63 -14.64 -6.25
N LEU A 160 -6.35 -13.42 -6.70
CA LEU A 160 -6.23 -12.25 -5.84
C LEU A 160 -7.60 -11.71 -5.41
N VAL A 161 -8.54 -11.53 -6.35
CA VAL A 161 -9.85 -10.94 -6.04
C VAL A 161 -10.76 -11.95 -5.36
N PHE A 162 -10.98 -13.11 -5.97
CA PHE A 162 -11.92 -14.10 -5.43
C PHE A 162 -11.30 -14.98 -4.35
N GLY A 163 -9.98 -15.22 -4.39
CA GLY A 163 -9.28 -15.98 -3.37
C GLY A 163 -8.95 -15.13 -2.15
N VAL A 164 -8.02 -14.19 -2.29
CA VAL A 164 -7.43 -13.49 -1.14
C VAL A 164 -8.30 -12.37 -0.63
N LEU A 165 -8.82 -11.50 -1.49
CA LEU A 165 -9.65 -10.37 -1.04
C LEU A 165 -10.96 -10.84 -0.42
N ASN A 166 -11.60 -11.88 -0.97
CA ASN A 166 -12.81 -12.45 -0.39
C ASN A 166 -12.58 -13.13 0.97
N LEU A 167 -11.35 -13.51 1.27
CA LEU A 167 -10.99 -14.11 2.56
C LEU A 167 -10.72 -13.04 3.63
N ILE A 168 -10.47 -11.80 3.22
CA ILE A 168 -10.22 -10.64 4.10
C ILE A 168 -11.54 -9.98 4.53
N VAL A 169 -12.56 -9.99 3.68
CA VAL A 169 -13.89 -9.42 3.93
C VAL A 169 -14.75 -10.37 4.73
#